data_da7ebeff0480f2757f87d2d75598ecce
#
_entry.id   da7ebeff0480f2757f87d2d75598ecce
#
_cell.length_a   1.000
_cell.length_b   1.000
_cell.length_c   1.000
_cell.angle_alpha   90.00
_cell.angle_beta   90.00
_cell.angle_gamma   90.00
#
_symmetry.space_group_name_H-M   'P 1'
#
loop_
_entity.id
_entity.type
_entity.pdbx_description
1 polymer ?
#
loop_
_entity_poly.entity_id
_entity_poly.type
_entity_poly.pdbx_seq_one_letter_code
_entity_poly.pdbx_strand_id
1 'polypeptide(L)'
;MLTDIDGLYTDNPKTNKEAKLITELDEVDSTVLSWARGKGSTFSTGGMKTKLLASQIAQKGGCGTIIASGEEENVILKIMRGEERGTYIRPLSRISQRERWIINTPSSGSITVDSGAEKALIIGHKSLLPSGIVKIDGVFKEGDVVSILSPNGEVIMKAISSFNSSELLLIKGHSSSEINAMIGEKHKVVFRPEDAAINE
;
A
#
# COMPACT_ATOMS: atom_id res chain seq x y z
N MET A 1 2.61 -5.41 -18.49
CA MET A 1 1.67 -4.71 -19.40
C MET A 1 2.22 -4.79 -20.80
N LEU A 2 1.48 -5.42 -21.72
CA LEU A 2 1.86 -5.50 -23.12
C LEU A 2 1.24 -4.35 -23.91
N THR A 3 2.00 -3.82 -24.88
CA THR A 3 1.65 -2.63 -25.65
C THR A 3 2.21 -2.73 -27.09
N ASP A 4 1.87 -1.78 -27.93
CA ASP A 4 2.34 -1.62 -29.32
C ASP A 4 3.75 -1.02 -29.44
N ILE A 5 4.39 -0.70 -28.30
CA ILE A 5 5.79 -0.25 -28.25
C ILE A 5 6.58 -1.09 -27.25
N ASP A 6 7.88 -1.11 -27.43
CA ASP A 6 8.80 -1.97 -26.67
C ASP A 6 9.10 -1.49 -25.25
N GLY A 7 8.71 -0.27 -24.88
CA GLY A 7 8.87 0.26 -23.52
C GLY A 7 8.66 1.77 -23.42
N LEU A 8 9.14 2.36 -22.33
CA LEU A 8 9.16 3.81 -22.13
C LEU A 8 10.44 4.41 -22.70
N TYR A 9 10.30 5.53 -23.39
CA TYR A 9 11.42 6.30 -23.93
C TYR A 9 11.51 7.66 -23.24
N THR A 10 12.71 8.24 -23.29
CA THR A 10 12.97 9.60 -22.77
C THR A 10 12.19 10.69 -23.51
N ASP A 11 11.73 10.39 -24.76
CA ASP A 11 10.88 11.23 -25.59
C ASP A 11 10.16 10.31 -26.62
N ASN A 12 9.33 10.86 -27.49
CA ASN A 12 8.62 10.09 -28.51
C ASN A 12 9.57 9.60 -29.61
N PRO A 13 9.87 8.29 -29.70
CA PRO A 13 10.83 7.75 -30.68
C PRO A 13 10.39 7.93 -32.15
N LYS A 14 9.11 8.18 -32.41
CA LYS A 14 8.59 8.45 -33.77
C LYS A 14 8.94 9.85 -34.28
N THR A 15 9.16 10.80 -33.38
CA THR A 15 9.43 12.20 -33.69
C THR A 15 10.86 12.63 -33.31
N ASN A 16 11.47 11.96 -32.33
CA ASN A 16 12.83 12.25 -31.89
C ASN A 16 13.70 10.98 -32.00
N LYS A 17 14.66 10.99 -32.93
CA LYS A 17 15.62 9.89 -33.14
C LYS A 17 16.63 9.73 -31.99
N GLU A 18 16.79 10.75 -31.16
CA GLU A 18 17.66 10.74 -29.96
C GLU A 18 16.97 10.10 -28.74
N ALA A 19 15.67 9.76 -28.85
CA ALA A 19 14.92 9.12 -27.79
C ALA A 19 15.55 7.76 -27.43
N LYS A 20 15.83 7.56 -26.14
CA LYS A 20 16.44 6.33 -25.63
C LYS A 20 15.42 5.53 -24.85
N LEU A 21 15.41 4.22 -25.05
CA LEU A 21 14.63 3.29 -24.24
C LEU A 21 15.14 3.32 -22.80
N ILE A 22 14.21 3.43 -21.86
CA ILE A 22 14.48 3.34 -20.43
C ILE A 22 14.22 1.90 -20.02
N THR A 23 15.28 1.20 -19.63
CA THR A 23 15.17 -0.22 -19.24
C THR A 23 14.65 -0.41 -17.83
N GLU A 24 14.91 0.56 -16.94
CA GLU A 24 14.54 0.48 -15.53
C GLU A 24 14.16 1.84 -14.94
N LEU A 25 13.19 1.84 -14.03
CA LEU A 25 12.74 3.01 -13.26
C LEU A 25 12.57 2.63 -11.79
N ASP A 26 13.12 3.47 -10.91
CA ASP A 26 12.92 3.34 -9.46
C ASP A 26 11.58 3.92 -9.03
N GLU A 27 11.15 5.04 -9.63
CA GLU A 27 9.89 5.71 -9.29
C GLU A 27 9.23 6.35 -10.51
N VAL A 28 7.89 6.31 -10.54
CA VAL A 28 7.07 7.03 -11.54
C VAL A 28 6.65 8.37 -10.94
N ASP A 29 7.55 9.36 -11.04
CA ASP A 29 7.31 10.74 -10.59
C ASP A 29 6.68 11.64 -11.68
N SER A 30 6.55 12.94 -11.38
CA SER A 30 6.02 13.93 -12.32
C SER A 30 6.89 14.11 -13.57
N THR A 31 8.20 13.89 -13.46
CA THR A 31 9.17 13.98 -14.56
C THR A 31 8.94 12.84 -15.53
N VAL A 32 8.87 11.61 -15.01
CA VAL A 32 8.56 10.40 -15.80
C VAL A 32 7.20 10.52 -16.50
N LEU A 33 6.17 11.01 -15.80
CA LEU A 33 4.85 11.27 -16.38
C LEU A 33 4.90 12.33 -17.49
N SER A 34 5.86 13.25 -17.44
CA SER A 34 6.04 14.27 -18.48
C SER A 34 6.59 13.70 -19.79
N TRP A 35 7.39 12.62 -19.77
CA TRP A 35 7.90 11.96 -20.98
C TRP A 35 6.81 11.27 -21.77
N ALA A 36 5.71 10.89 -21.12
CA ALA A 36 4.53 10.33 -21.76
C ALA A 36 3.61 11.38 -22.41
N ARG A 37 4.07 12.63 -22.57
CA ARG A 37 3.34 13.72 -23.25
C ARG A 37 3.38 13.52 -24.76
N GLY A 38 2.33 12.94 -25.29
CA GLY A 38 2.07 12.79 -26.73
C GLY A 38 0.70 12.17 -26.90
N LYS A 39 -0.06 12.59 -27.91
CA LYS A 39 -1.27 11.86 -28.30
C LYS A 39 -0.79 10.46 -28.74
N GLY A 40 -1.16 9.43 -27.99
CA GLY A 40 -1.11 8.06 -28.47
C GLY A 40 -1.77 7.97 -29.85
N SER A 41 -1.56 6.87 -30.57
CA SER A 41 -2.20 6.67 -31.88
C SER A 41 -3.70 6.94 -31.77
N THR A 42 -4.30 7.49 -32.82
CA THR A 42 -5.72 7.87 -32.92
C THR A 42 -6.69 6.73 -32.57
N PHE A 43 -6.19 5.50 -32.46
CA PHE A 43 -6.95 4.27 -32.21
C PHE A 43 -6.70 3.64 -30.83
N SER A 44 -5.76 4.16 -30.00
CA SER A 44 -5.49 3.57 -28.68
C SER A 44 -6.25 4.30 -27.57
N THR A 45 -7.15 3.60 -26.91
CA THR A 45 -7.92 4.07 -25.74
C THR A 45 -7.05 4.27 -24.49
N GLY A 46 -5.76 3.89 -24.49
CA GLY A 46 -4.85 4.00 -23.36
C GLY A 46 -3.42 4.30 -23.81
N GLY A 47 -2.99 5.57 -23.72
CA GLY A 47 -1.62 5.97 -24.03
C GLY A 47 -0.60 5.55 -22.97
N MET A 48 0.70 5.83 -23.20
CA MET A 48 1.79 5.56 -22.24
C MET A 48 1.50 6.16 -20.86
N LYS A 49 0.90 7.36 -20.80
CA LYS A 49 0.52 8.03 -19.54
C LYS A 49 -0.40 7.16 -18.68
N THR A 50 -1.40 6.49 -19.26
CA THR A 50 -2.32 5.62 -18.49
C THR A 50 -1.61 4.38 -17.96
N LYS A 51 -0.64 3.84 -18.70
CA LYS A 51 0.19 2.72 -18.26
C LYS A 51 1.11 3.13 -17.11
N LEU A 52 1.71 4.31 -17.18
CA LEU A 52 2.53 4.86 -16.08
C LEU A 52 1.70 5.14 -14.83
N LEU A 53 0.49 5.69 -14.95
CA LEU A 53 -0.41 5.87 -13.80
C LEU A 53 -0.81 4.53 -13.16
N ALA A 54 -1.11 3.52 -13.98
CA ALA A 54 -1.39 2.18 -13.48
C ALA A 54 -0.15 1.55 -12.81
N SER A 55 1.05 1.77 -13.37
CA SER A 55 2.32 1.35 -12.77
C SER A 55 2.60 2.05 -11.44
N GLN A 56 2.26 3.33 -11.31
CA GLN A 56 2.39 4.09 -10.06
C GLN A 56 1.51 3.50 -8.96
N ILE A 57 0.27 3.12 -9.29
CA ILE A 57 -0.63 2.43 -8.34
C ILE A 57 -0.05 1.07 -7.94
N ALA A 58 0.43 0.27 -8.91
CA ALA A 58 1.07 -1.01 -8.65
C ALA A 58 2.33 -0.85 -7.79
N GLN A 59 3.15 0.15 -8.08
CA GLN A 59 4.37 0.50 -7.36
C GLN A 59 4.11 0.81 -5.89
N LYS A 60 3.12 1.66 -5.60
CA LYS A 60 2.64 1.94 -4.23
C LYS A 60 2.10 0.70 -3.54
N GLY A 61 1.46 -0.20 -4.28
CA GLY A 61 1.04 -1.52 -3.80
C GLY A 61 2.17 -2.54 -3.64
N GLY A 62 3.45 -2.14 -3.81
CA GLY A 62 4.60 -3.05 -3.70
C GLY A 62 4.71 -4.06 -4.84
N CYS A 63 4.11 -3.77 -6.00
CA CYS A 63 4.21 -4.60 -7.19
C CYS A 63 5.13 -3.96 -8.23
N GLY A 64 6.14 -4.70 -8.69
CA GLY A 64 6.90 -4.32 -9.88
C GLY A 64 6.04 -4.45 -11.14
N THR A 65 6.31 -3.61 -12.14
CA THR A 65 5.60 -3.63 -13.42
C THR A 65 6.60 -3.66 -14.56
N ILE A 66 6.32 -4.44 -15.60
CA ILE A 66 7.09 -4.39 -16.86
C ILE A 66 6.15 -3.93 -17.98
N ILE A 67 6.59 -2.92 -18.73
CA ILE A 67 5.95 -2.44 -19.96
C ILE A 67 6.79 -2.94 -21.11
N ALA A 68 6.22 -3.78 -21.98
CA ALA A 68 6.94 -4.40 -23.11
C ALA A 68 6.05 -4.53 -24.34
N SER A 69 6.65 -4.76 -25.51
CA SER A 69 5.92 -5.01 -26.75
C SER A 69 5.15 -6.32 -26.68
N GLY A 70 3.87 -6.26 -27.05
CA GLY A 70 3.03 -7.44 -27.24
C GLY A 70 3.25 -8.13 -28.60
N GLU A 71 3.98 -7.51 -29.52
CA GLU A 71 4.27 -8.05 -30.85
C GLU A 71 5.49 -8.98 -30.83
N GLU A 72 6.32 -8.90 -29.79
CA GLU A 72 7.47 -9.79 -29.63
C GLU A 72 7.04 -11.20 -29.26
N GLU A 73 7.42 -12.18 -30.04
CA GLU A 73 7.10 -13.58 -29.82
C GLU A 73 7.72 -14.07 -28.51
N ASN A 74 6.87 -14.73 -27.67
CA ASN A 74 7.26 -15.29 -26.37
C ASN A 74 7.81 -14.25 -25.36
N VAL A 75 7.47 -12.96 -25.50
CA VAL A 75 7.98 -11.89 -24.64
C VAL A 75 7.79 -12.17 -23.14
N ILE A 76 6.65 -12.72 -22.72
CA ILE A 76 6.39 -13.07 -21.32
C ILE A 76 7.37 -14.14 -20.83
N LEU A 77 7.62 -15.18 -21.64
CA LEU A 77 8.57 -16.23 -21.27
C LEU A 77 10.01 -15.71 -21.19
N LYS A 78 10.39 -14.81 -22.09
CA LYS A 78 11.70 -14.14 -22.06
C LYS A 78 11.88 -13.33 -20.79
N ILE A 79 10.89 -12.50 -20.43
CA ILE A 79 10.88 -11.72 -19.19
C ILE A 79 10.99 -12.65 -17.97
N MET A 80 10.22 -13.73 -17.91
CA MET A 80 10.26 -14.68 -16.79
C MET A 80 11.59 -15.44 -16.67
N ARG A 81 12.38 -15.52 -17.75
CA ARG A 81 13.76 -16.05 -17.76
C ARG A 81 14.81 -15.01 -17.36
N GLY A 82 14.40 -13.78 -17.06
CA GLY A 82 15.31 -12.69 -16.70
C GLY A 82 15.93 -11.96 -17.87
N GLU A 83 15.40 -12.13 -19.10
CA GLU A 83 15.85 -11.34 -20.24
C GLU A 83 15.34 -9.91 -20.11
N GLU A 84 16.22 -8.94 -20.33
CA GLU A 84 15.86 -7.52 -20.36
C GLU A 84 14.97 -7.22 -21.56
N ARG A 85 13.69 -7.00 -21.33
CA ARG A 85 12.68 -6.64 -22.33
C ARG A 85 11.78 -5.54 -21.77
N GLY A 86 11.70 -4.44 -22.52
CA GLY A 86 10.85 -3.31 -22.14
C GLY A 86 11.41 -2.45 -21.02
N THR A 87 10.53 -1.83 -20.26
CA THR A 87 10.83 -1.00 -19.12
C THR A 87 10.35 -1.68 -17.84
N TYR A 88 11.26 -2.00 -16.94
CA TYR A 88 10.93 -2.49 -15.60
C TYR A 88 10.79 -1.31 -14.64
N ILE A 89 9.66 -1.25 -13.94
CA ILE A 89 9.36 -0.26 -12.91
C ILE A 89 9.39 -1.00 -11.58
N ARG A 90 10.32 -0.62 -10.70
CA ARG A 90 10.53 -1.26 -9.41
C ARG A 90 9.38 -0.98 -8.44
N PRO A 91 9.04 -1.86 -7.51
CA PRO A 91 8.13 -1.56 -6.43
C PRO A 91 8.76 -0.53 -5.47
N LEU A 92 8.00 0.47 -5.00
CA LEU A 92 8.49 1.47 -4.03
C LEU A 92 8.69 0.89 -2.64
N SER A 93 7.88 -0.07 -2.25
CA SER A 93 7.99 -0.74 -0.96
C SER A 93 7.85 -2.25 -1.10
N ARG A 94 8.52 -3.00 -0.23
CA ARG A 94 8.31 -4.44 -0.07
C ARG A 94 7.18 -4.69 0.95
N ILE A 95 6.00 -4.13 0.69
CA ILE A 95 4.85 -4.42 1.55
C ILE A 95 4.49 -5.90 1.43
N SER A 96 4.30 -6.55 2.56
CA SER A 96 3.87 -7.94 2.62
C SER A 96 2.45 -8.10 2.01
N GLN A 97 2.08 -9.33 1.62
CA GLN A 97 0.71 -9.60 1.15
C GLN A 97 -0.33 -9.25 2.22
N ARG A 98 0.01 -9.44 3.52
CA ARG A 98 -0.83 -9.12 4.65
C ARG A 98 -1.06 -7.61 4.78
N GLU A 99 -0.01 -6.81 4.71
CA GLU A 99 -0.11 -5.34 4.74
C GLU A 99 -0.95 -4.81 3.57
N ARG A 100 -0.74 -5.32 2.34
CA ARG A 100 -1.58 -4.97 1.18
C ARG A 100 -3.05 -5.26 1.42
N TRP A 101 -3.34 -6.42 1.99
CA TRP A 101 -4.70 -6.79 2.31
C TRP A 101 -5.31 -5.84 3.35
N ILE A 102 -4.58 -5.50 4.42
CA ILE A 102 -5.02 -4.56 5.45
C ILE A 102 -5.30 -3.18 4.84
N ILE A 103 -4.38 -2.63 4.03
CA ILE A 103 -4.53 -1.30 3.41
C ILE A 103 -5.76 -1.23 2.53
N ASN A 104 -6.01 -2.26 1.71
CA ASN A 104 -7.10 -2.27 0.73
C ASN A 104 -8.45 -2.72 1.30
N THR A 105 -8.49 -3.28 2.51
CA THR A 105 -9.74 -3.70 3.15
C THR A 105 -10.46 -2.49 3.72
N PRO A 106 -11.77 -2.32 3.46
CA PRO A 106 -12.58 -1.30 4.12
C PRO A 106 -12.56 -1.48 5.64
N SER A 107 -12.41 -0.38 6.38
CA SER A 107 -12.45 -0.44 7.84
C SER A 107 -13.88 -0.59 8.36
N SER A 108 -14.10 -1.52 9.29
CA SER A 108 -15.40 -1.75 9.96
C SER A 108 -15.66 -0.74 11.09
N GLY A 109 -14.63 -0.03 11.53
CA GLY A 109 -14.70 0.98 12.59
C GLY A 109 -13.38 1.69 12.77
N SER A 110 -13.26 2.49 13.85
CA SER A 110 -12.03 3.22 14.15
C SER A 110 -11.71 3.24 15.64
N ILE A 111 -10.42 3.36 15.95
CA ILE A 111 -9.85 3.46 17.28
C ILE A 111 -9.00 4.71 17.32
N THR A 112 -9.37 5.71 18.13
CA THR A 112 -8.55 6.89 18.40
C THR A 112 -7.59 6.60 19.54
N VAL A 113 -6.31 6.87 19.34
CA VAL A 113 -5.25 6.64 20.34
C VAL A 113 -4.76 7.95 20.95
N ASP A 114 -4.12 7.88 22.14
CA ASP A 114 -3.42 9.03 22.70
C ASP A 114 -2.07 9.30 22.02
N SER A 115 -1.45 10.44 22.33
CA SER A 115 -0.18 10.86 21.74
C SER A 115 1.01 9.96 22.12
N GLY A 116 0.94 9.26 23.24
CA GLY A 116 1.94 8.29 23.68
C GLY A 116 1.88 7.01 22.83
N ALA A 117 0.67 6.48 22.65
CA ALA A 117 0.42 5.33 21.81
C ALA A 117 0.72 5.63 20.33
N GLU A 118 0.34 6.82 19.82
CA GLU A 118 0.68 7.26 18.46
C GLU A 118 2.19 7.19 18.20
N LYS A 119 3.01 7.79 19.09
CA LYS A 119 4.48 7.73 18.98
C LYS A 119 5.01 6.30 19.06
N ALA A 120 4.46 5.47 19.94
CA ALA A 120 4.87 4.09 20.09
C ALA A 120 4.56 3.26 18.83
N LEU A 121 3.44 3.53 18.15
CA LEU A 121 3.03 2.86 16.93
C LEU A 121 3.88 3.29 15.73
N ILE A 122 4.00 4.60 15.48
CA ILE A 122 4.65 5.14 14.28
C ILE A 122 6.17 5.01 14.36
N ILE A 123 6.76 5.45 15.48
CA ILE A 123 8.23 5.51 15.63
C ILE A 123 8.77 4.22 16.22
N GLY A 124 8.05 3.67 17.21
CA GLY A 124 8.49 2.50 17.96
C GLY A 124 8.13 1.16 17.34
N HIS A 125 7.27 1.13 16.32
CA HIS A 125 6.72 -0.09 15.72
C HIS A 125 6.25 -1.10 16.78
N LYS A 126 5.53 -0.61 17.81
CA LYS A 126 5.07 -1.42 18.95
C LYS A 126 3.60 -1.80 18.79
N SER A 127 3.18 -2.80 19.57
CA SER A 127 1.78 -3.22 19.69
C SER A 127 0.93 -2.14 20.34
N LEU A 128 -0.34 -2.01 19.94
CA LEU A 128 -1.30 -1.17 20.65
C LEU A 128 -1.82 -1.90 21.89
N LEU A 129 -1.72 -1.23 23.03
CA LEU A 129 -2.31 -1.67 24.30
C LEU A 129 -3.64 -0.97 24.55
N PRO A 130 -4.60 -1.59 25.26
CA PRO A 130 -5.88 -0.95 25.63
C PRO A 130 -5.73 0.36 26.38
N SER A 131 -4.67 0.53 27.18
CA SER A 131 -4.36 1.76 27.92
C SER A 131 -4.14 2.99 27.01
N GLY A 132 -3.69 2.80 25.77
CA GLY A 132 -3.49 3.87 24.80
C GLY A 132 -4.74 4.26 24.01
N ILE A 133 -5.90 3.64 24.28
CA ILE A 133 -7.14 3.92 23.56
C ILE A 133 -7.92 5.04 24.24
N VAL A 134 -8.28 6.05 23.45
CA VAL A 134 -9.11 7.19 23.90
C VAL A 134 -10.56 7.01 23.50
N LYS A 135 -10.81 6.61 22.22
CA LYS A 135 -12.17 6.51 21.67
C LYS A 135 -12.27 5.31 20.72
N ILE A 136 -13.46 4.75 20.64
CA ILE A 136 -13.81 3.67 19.72
C ILE A 136 -15.10 4.07 19.01
N ASP A 137 -15.13 3.99 17.68
CA ASP A 137 -16.29 4.28 16.85
C ASP A 137 -16.56 3.09 15.90
N GLY A 138 -17.84 2.81 15.68
CA GLY A 138 -18.29 1.71 14.83
C GLY A 138 -18.48 0.38 15.58
N VAL A 139 -19.02 -0.60 14.87
CA VAL A 139 -19.26 -1.97 15.38
C VAL A 139 -18.43 -2.93 14.53
N PHE A 140 -17.48 -3.59 15.15
CA PHE A 140 -16.58 -4.53 14.51
C PHE A 140 -16.33 -5.76 15.39
N LYS A 141 -15.93 -6.84 14.77
CA LYS A 141 -15.59 -8.13 15.40
C LYS A 141 -14.08 -8.29 15.52
N GLU A 142 -13.67 -9.26 16.33
CA GLU A 142 -12.30 -9.77 16.31
C GLU A 142 -11.94 -10.25 14.89
N GLY A 143 -10.76 -9.86 14.40
CA GLY A 143 -10.28 -10.13 13.04
C GLY A 143 -10.68 -9.09 11.99
N ASP A 144 -11.56 -8.14 12.29
CA ASP A 144 -11.92 -7.07 11.38
C ASP A 144 -10.80 -6.02 11.28
N VAL A 145 -10.70 -5.39 10.11
CA VAL A 145 -9.80 -4.25 9.89
C VAL A 145 -10.44 -2.98 10.44
N VAL A 146 -9.70 -2.23 11.24
CA VAL A 146 -10.08 -0.95 11.83
C VAL A 146 -9.09 0.14 11.47
N SER A 147 -9.56 1.38 11.34
CA SER A 147 -8.70 2.56 11.19
C SER A 147 -8.19 3.03 12.54
N ILE A 148 -6.91 3.30 12.65
CA ILE A 148 -6.29 3.88 13.84
C ILE A 148 -6.11 5.37 13.58
N LEU A 149 -6.66 6.17 14.51
CA LEU A 149 -6.69 7.63 14.41
C LEU A 149 -5.76 8.25 15.45
N SER A 150 -5.03 9.28 15.02
CA SER A 150 -4.31 10.17 15.93
C SER A 150 -5.26 10.91 16.88
N PRO A 151 -4.76 11.58 17.94
CA PRO A 151 -5.59 12.45 18.79
C PRO A 151 -6.30 13.56 18.00
N ASN A 152 -5.76 13.97 16.86
CA ASN A 152 -6.33 14.99 15.96
C ASN A 152 -7.39 14.44 14.99
N GLY A 153 -7.64 13.13 15.00
CA GLY A 153 -8.61 12.47 14.12
C GLY A 153 -8.08 12.08 12.72
N GLU A 154 -6.80 12.18 12.49
CA GLU A 154 -6.16 11.74 11.24
C GLU A 154 -5.92 10.23 11.25
N VAL A 155 -6.18 9.55 10.13
CA VAL A 155 -5.89 8.12 10.00
C VAL A 155 -4.39 7.92 9.84
N ILE A 156 -3.75 7.32 10.83
CA ILE A 156 -2.30 7.06 10.86
C ILE A 156 -1.93 5.67 10.35
N MET A 157 -2.83 4.69 10.52
CA MET A 157 -2.64 3.32 10.04
C MET A 157 -3.98 2.57 10.01
N LYS A 158 -3.96 1.36 9.42
CA LYS A 158 -5.03 0.36 9.59
C LYS A 158 -4.47 -0.87 10.29
N ALA A 159 -5.30 -1.55 11.07
CA ALA A 159 -4.88 -2.76 11.77
C ALA A 159 -6.03 -3.78 11.88
N ILE A 160 -5.66 -5.05 12.09
CA ILE A 160 -6.60 -6.13 12.42
C ILE A 160 -6.79 -6.11 13.94
N SER A 161 -8.03 -5.94 14.40
CA SER A 161 -8.34 -5.92 15.83
C SER A 161 -8.38 -7.34 16.41
N SER A 162 -7.69 -7.55 17.54
CA SER A 162 -7.76 -8.80 18.33
C SER A 162 -8.98 -8.87 19.25
N PHE A 163 -9.82 -7.83 19.24
CA PHE A 163 -11.02 -7.74 20.07
C PHE A 163 -12.19 -7.21 19.26
N ASN A 164 -13.40 -7.54 19.66
CA ASN A 164 -14.57 -6.86 19.17
C ASN A 164 -14.74 -5.47 19.85
N SER A 165 -15.56 -4.60 19.22
CA SER A 165 -15.76 -3.23 19.70
C SER A 165 -16.33 -3.15 21.12
N SER A 166 -17.19 -4.10 21.51
CA SER A 166 -17.80 -4.14 22.85
C SER A 166 -16.77 -4.51 23.93
N GLU A 167 -15.90 -5.48 23.66
CA GLU A 167 -14.79 -5.84 24.56
C GLU A 167 -13.81 -4.67 24.72
N LEU A 168 -13.45 -3.98 23.62
CA LEU A 168 -12.57 -2.82 23.67
C LEU A 168 -13.17 -1.66 24.49
N LEU A 169 -14.48 -1.43 24.41
CA LEU A 169 -15.16 -0.42 25.22
C LEU A 169 -15.05 -0.70 26.72
N LEU A 170 -15.01 -1.97 27.12
CA LEU A 170 -14.86 -2.38 28.52
C LEU A 170 -13.43 -2.19 29.04
N ILE A 171 -12.41 -2.48 28.19
CA ILE A 171 -11.01 -2.55 28.61
C ILE A 171 -10.19 -1.31 28.25
N LYS A 172 -10.73 -0.37 27.47
CA LYS A 172 -10.02 0.86 27.08
C LYS A 172 -9.56 1.65 28.29
N GLY A 173 -8.33 2.13 28.26
CA GLY A 173 -7.73 2.92 29.35
C GLY A 173 -7.23 2.09 30.53
N HIS A 174 -7.50 0.78 30.57
CA HIS A 174 -7.07 -0.10 31.66
C HIS A 174 -5.68 -0.70 31.40
N SER A 175 -4.97 -0.96 32.51
CA SER A 175 -3.67 -1.67 32.48
C SER A 175 -3.87 -3.17 32.24
N SER A 176 -2.81 -3.85 31.77
CA SER A 176 -2.85 -5.31 31.50
C SER A 176 -3.24 -6.15 32.73
N SER A 177 -2.94 -5.71 33.96
CA SER A 177 -3.33 -6.37 35.22
C SER A 177 -4.82 -6.27 35.50
N GLU A 178 -5.41 -5.11 35.25
CA GLU A 178 -6.85 -4.86 35.42
C GLU A 178 -7.66 -5.65 34.38
N ILE A 179 -7.18 -5.69 33.14
CA ILE A 179 -7.83 -6.41 32.03
C ILE A 179 -7.94 -7.92 32.33
N ASN A 180 -6.88 -8.53 32.86
CA ASN A 180 -6.93 -9.94 33.25
C ASN A 180 -8.03 -10.24 34.28
N ALA A 181 -8.33 -9.30 35.16
CA ALA A 181 -9.42 -9.44 36.16
C ALA A 181 -10.81 -9.30 35.51
N MET A 182 -10.92 -8.51 34.40
CA MET A 182 -12.20 -8.21 33.74
C MET A 182 -12.65 -9.25 32.74
N ILE A 183 -11.72 -9.71 31.87
CA ILE A 183 -12.03 -10.58 30.73
C ILE A 183 -11.22 -11.90 30.70
N GLY A 184 -10.46 -12.21 31.75
CA GLY A 184 -9.60 -13.40 31.83
C GLY A 184 -8.33 -13.28 30.99
N GLU A 185 -7.63 -14.41 30.83
CA GLU A 185 -6.37 -14.48 30.04
C GLU A 185 -6.60 -14.46 28.53
N LYS A 186 -7.34 -13.50 28.02
CA LYS A 186 -7.40 -13.20 26.60
C LYS A 186 -6.21 -12.32 26.16
N HIS A 187 -6.19 -11.98 24.89
CA HIS A 187 -5.12 -11.17 24.28
C HIS A 187 -4.82 -9.91 25.09
N LYS A 188 -3.53 -9.65 25.36
CA LYS A 188 -3.06 -8.47 26.10
C LYS A 188 -2.89 -7.23 25.21
N VAL A 189 -2.96 -7.40 23.88
CA VAL A 189 -2.71 -6.34 22.89
C VAL A 189 -3.88 -6.24 21.94
N VAL A 190 -4.21 -5.02 21.51
CA VAL A 190 -5.30 -4.74 20.56
C VAL A 190 -4.91 -5.19 19.16
N PHE A 191 -3.66 -4.95 18.78
CA PHE A 191 -3.01 -5.53 17.60
C PHE A 191 -1.49 -5.48 17.76
N ARG A 192 -0.80 -6.31 16.98
CA ARG A 192 0.66 -6.36 16.89
C ARG A 192 1.15 -5.64 15.63
N PRO A 193 2.42 -5.26 15.53
CA PRO A 193 2.98 -4.60 14.35
C PRO A 193 2.74 -5.38 13.06
N GLU A 194 2.84 -6.72 13.09
CA GLU A 194 2.59 -7.60 11.95
C GLU A 194 1.13 -7.64 11.48
N ASP A 195 0.20 -7.13 12.31
CA ASP A 195 -1.23 -7.02 12.04
C ASP A 195 -1.64 -5.59 11.68
N ALA A 196 -0.69 -4.71 11.40
CA ALA A 196 -0.92 -3.31 11.09
C ALA A 196 -0.19 -2.88 9.80
N ALA A 197 -0.74 -1.88 9.13
CA ALA A 197 -0.14 -1.26 7.96
C ALA A 197 -0.29 0.26 8.03
N ILE A 198 0.82 0.97 7.84
CA ILE A 198 0.83 2.44 7.83
C ILE A 198 0.18 2.92 6.53
N ASN A 199 -0.68 3.91 6.63
CA ASN A 199 -1.30 4.54 5.48
C ASN A 199 -0.38 5.69 5.04
N GLU A 200 0.50 5.42 4.05
CA GLU A 200 1.34 6.46 3.43
C GLU A 200 0.55 7.35 2.47
#